data_1f6c14c016c882c486391f54d9589609
#
_entry.id   1f6c14c016c882c486391f54d9589609
#
_cell.length_a   1.000
_cell.length_b   1.000
_cell.length_c   1.000
_cell.angle_alpha   90.00
_cell.angle_beta   90.00
_cell.angle_gamma   90.00
#
_symmetry.space_group_name_H-M   'P 1'
#
loop_
_entity.id
_entity.type
_entity.pdbx_description
1 polymer ?
#
loop_
_entity_poly.entity_id
_entity_poly.type
_entity_poly.pdbx_seq_one_letter_code
_entity_poly.pdbx_strand_id
1 'polypeptide(L)'
;RMKMKRDKIVIGSRESKLAVLQSEMVRDYIKEKNPDLEVEILTMKTTGDIILDRTLDKVGGKGLFVKELDKALIDGRSILSVHSLKDMPMEVPEELPLLAFSKREDPRDVLVLPEGASELDKSKPLGCSSLRRTLQLKKLYPDMDVRSIRGNLQTRLRKLDEGQYSALILAAAGLKRLGLESRINRYFTADEIIPAAGQGILAVQGRKGEA
;
A
#
# COMPACT_ATOMS: atom_id res chain seq x y z
N ARG A 1 -33.67 -20.14 -1.35
CA ARG A 1 -32.47 -20.60 -0.60
C ARG A 1 -32.24 -19.63 0.53
N MET A 2 -32.46 -20.07 1.78
CA MET A 2 -32.06 -19.30 2.96
C MET A 2 -30.56 -19.12 2.92
N LYS A 3 -30.06 -17.84 2.72
CA LYS A 3 -28.64 -17.53 2.94
C LYS A 3 -28.37 -17.78 4.42
N MET A 4 -27.54 -18.77 4.75
CA MET A 4 -27.06 -18.93 6.12
C MET A 4 -26.37 -17.64 6.53
N LYS A 5 -26.86 -17.00 7.60
CA LYS A 5 -26.22 -15.82 8.17
C LYS A 5 -24.86 -16.25 8.69
N ARG A 6 -23.78 -15.68 8.16
CA ARG A 6 -22.44 -15.95 8.68
C ARG A 6 -22.28 -15.21 10.00
N ASP A 7 -21.81 -15.91 11.00
CA ASP A 7 -21.54 -15.32 12.31
C ASP A 7 -20.12 -14.79 12.40
N LYS A 8 -19.23 -15.26 11.50
CA LYS A 8 -17.81 -14.89 11.47
C LYS A 8 -17.30 -14.78 10.03
N ILE A 9 -16.45 -13.77 9.79
CA ILE A 9 -15.65 -13.64 8.57
C ILE A 9 -14.17 -13.42 8.91
N VAL A 10 -13.28 -13.81 7.98
CA VAL A 10 -11.83 -13.66 8.10
C VAL A 10 -11.35 -12.81 6.94
N ILE A 11 -10.65 -11.72 7.26
CA ILE A 11 -9.98 -10.84 6.28
C ILE A 11 -8.51 -11.22 6.21
N GLY A 12 -8.03 -11.59 5.03
CA GLY A 12 -6.61 -11.79 4.76
C GLY A 12 -5.88 -10.46 4.61
N SER A 13 -4.72 -10.35 5.21
CA SER A 13 -3.90 -9.14 5.20
C SER A 13 -2.42 -9.48 5.10
N ARG A 14 -1.65 -8.62 4.42
CA ARG A 14 -0.20 -8.58 4.61
C ARG A 14 0.10 -8.17 6.05
N GLU A 15 1.25 -8.61 6.58
CA GLU A 15 1.62 -8.35 7.99
C GLU A 15 2.17 -6.94 8.25
N SER A 16 2.46 -6.13 7.21
CA SER A 16 2.96 -4.77 7.41
C SER A 16 1.94 -3.92 8.16
N LYS A 17 2.43 -2.99 8.98
CA LYS A 17 1.57 -2.13 9.83
C LYS A 17 0.50 -1.40 9.03
N LEU A 18 0.86 -0.83 7.87
CA LEU A 18 -0.11 -0.15 7.01
C LEU A 18 -1.16 -1.11 6.45
N ALA A 19 -0.76 -2.29 6.00
CA ALA A 19 -1.70 -3.29 5.46
C ALA A 19 -2.68 -3.76 6.53
N VAL A 20 -2.22 -4.05 7.73
CA VAL A 20 -3.07 -4.44 8.87
C VAL A 20 -4.04 -3.32 9.22
N LEU A 21 -3.55 -2.08 9.33
CA LEU A 21 -4.40 -0.91 9.61
C LEU A 21 -5.51 -0.75 8.55
N GLN A 22 -5.18 -0.91 7.27
CA GLN A 22 -6.16 -0.82 6.19
C GLN A 22 -7.20 -1.94 6.25
N SER A 23 -6.79 -3.15 6.62
CA SER A 23 -7.71 -4.27 6.88
C SER A 23 -8.61 -4.00 8.09
N GLU A 24 -8.07 -3.40 9.14
CA GLU A 24 -8.84 -2.96 10.32
C GLU A 24 -9.88 -1.89 9.97
N MET A 25 -9.55 -0.95 9.09
CA MET A 25 -10.50 0.06 8.60
C MET A 25 -11.71 -0.61 7.93
N VAL A 26 -11.48 -1.62 7.11
CA VAL A 26 -12.55 -2.39 6.46
C VAL A 26 -13.33 -3.22 7.47
N ARG A 27 -12.64 -3.88 8.40
CA ARG A 27 -13.27 -4.60 9.54
C ARG A 27 -14.23 -3.68 10.30
N ASP A 28 -13.77 -2.51 10.68
CA ASP A 28 -14.55 -1.58 11.50
C ASP A 28 -15.77 -1.07 10.74
N TYR A 29 -15.63 -0.80 9.45
CA TYR A 29 -16.76 -0.45 8.57
C TYR A 29 -17.80 -1.61 8.48
N ILE A 30 -17.35 -2.84 8.32
CA ILE A 30 -18.24 -4.02 8.27
C ILE A 30 -18.98 -4.18 9.60
N LYS A 31 -18.29 -4.06 10.73
CA LYS A 31 -18.85 -4.19 12.06
C LYS A 31 -19.85 -3.07 12.41
N GLU A 32 -19.60 -1.86 11.94
CA GLU A 32 -20.55 -0.75 12.09
C GLU A 32 -21.91 -1.08 11.45
N LYS A 33 -21.91 -1.76 10.31
CA LYS A 33 -23.12 -2.16 9.60
C LYS A 33 -23.71 -3.49 10.08
N ASN A 34 -22.89 -4.31 10.70
CA ASN A 34 -23.24 -5.66 11.16
C ASN A 34 -22.64 -5.90 12.56
N PRO A 35 -23.19 -5.31 13.64
CA PRO A 35 -22.58 -5.34 14.98
C PRO A 35 -22.37 -6.75 15.54
N ASP A 36 -23.25 -7.69 15.19
CA ASP A 36 -23.20 -9.08 15.67
C ASP A 36 -22.21 -9.96 14.90
N LEU A 37 -21.63 -9.45 13.80
CA LEU A 37 -20.70 -10.22 12.98
C LEU A 37 -19.29 -10.17 13.61
N GLU A 38 -18.71 -11.34 13.84
CA GLU A 38 -17.31 -11.46 14.22
C GLU A 38 -16.44 -11.27 12.98
N VAL A 39 -15.44 -10.38 13.07
CA VAL A 39 -14.47 -10.13 11.98
C VAL A 39 -13.06 -10.31 12.52
N GLU A 40 -12.34 -11.28 11.97
CA GLU A 40 -10.96 -11.61 12.31
C GLU A 40 -10.04 -11.21 11.17
N ILE A 41 -8.81 -10.79 11.49
CA ILE A 41 -7.77 -10.50 10.51
C ILE A 41 -6.71 -11.60 10.56
N LEU A 42 -6.48 -12.25 9.43
CA LEU A 42 -5.43 -13.25 9.23
C LEU A 42 -4.26 -12.60 8.50
N THR A 43 -3.14 -12.44 9.20
CA THR A 43 -1.93 -11.86 8.61
C THR A 43 -1.03 -12.91 8.00
N MET A 44 -0.34 -12.55 6.93
CA MET A 44 0.62 -13.43 6.26
C MET A 44 1.74 -12.64 5.58
N LYS A 45 2.91 -13.26 5.45
CA LYS A 45 4.01 -12.75 4.64
C LYS A 45 3.75 -13.07 3.18
N THR A 46 4.01 -12.10 2.31
CA THR A 46 3.98 -12.32 0.87
C THR A 46 5.39 -12.44 0.29
N THR A 47 5.51 -13.01 -0.92
CA THR A 47 6.79 -13.09 -1.62
C THR A 47 7.42 -11.71 -1.82
N GLY A 48 6.62 -10.68 -2.11
CA GLY A 48 7.10 -9.30 -2.22
C GLY A 48 7.63 -8.72 -0.91
N ASP A 49 7.12 -9.16 0.24
CA ASP A 49 7.63 -8.77 1.55
C ASP A 49 8.95 -9.45 1.91
N ILE A 50 9.18 -10.66 1.40
CA ILE A 50 10.38 -11.46 1.66
C ILE A 50 11.55 -11.02 0.78
N ILE A 51 11.31 -10.77 -0.52
CA ILE A 51 12.34 -10.38 -1.49
C ILE A 51 12.59 -8.87 -1.38
N LEU A 52 13.65 -8.50 -0.66
CA LEU A 52 14.03 -7.10 -0.42
C LEU A 52 15.32 -6.67 -1.14
N ASP A 53 16.08 -7.61 -1.71
CA ASP A 53 17.39 -7.40 -2.34
C ASP A 53 17.31 -6.99 -3.82
N ARG A 54 16.11 -7.03 -4.41
CA ARG A 54 15.88 -6.71 -5.82
C ARG A 54 14.78 -5.66 -5.98
N THR A 55 14.83 -4.92 -7.08
CA THR A 55 13.74 -3.99 -7.45
C THR A 55 12.50 -4.76 -7.90
N LEU A 56 11.32 -4.18 -7.68
CA LEU A 56 10.03 -4.83 -8.00
C LEU A 56 9.87 -5.20 -9.48
N ASP A 57 10.40 -4.39 -10.38
CA ASP A 57 10.42 -4.65 -11.83
C ASP A 57 11.24 -5.88 -12.20
N LYS A 58 12.26 -6.24 -11.39
CA LYS A 58 13.12 -7.40 -11.60
C LYS A 58 12.59 -8.70 -11.00
N VAL A 59 11.61 -8.64 -10.10
CA VAL A 59 11.12 -9.82 -9.36
C VAL A 59 9.68 -10.23 -9.67
N GLY A 60 9.02 -9.64 -10.67
CA GLY A 60 7.70 -10.06 -11.15
C GLY A 60 6.54 -9.12 -10.83
N GLY A 61 6.82 -7.92 -10.35
CA GLY A 61 5.81 -6.84 -10.24
C GLY A 61 4.74 -7.04 -9.16
N LYS A 62 3.53 -6.55 -9.45
CA LYS A 62 2.43 -6.44 -8.48
C LYS A 62 1.91 -7.78 -7.96
N GLY A 63 1.97 -8.85 -8.75
CA GLY A 63 1.51 -10.19 -8.37
C GLY A 63 2.22 -10.79 -7.15
N LEU A 64 3.41 -10.29 -6.80
CA LEU A 64 4.17 -10.76 -5.64
C LEU A 64 3.53 -10.42 -4.29
N PHE A 65 2.66 -9.41 -4.23
CA PHE A 65 1.98 -8.99 -3.00
C PHE A 65 0.60 -9.59 -2.82
N VAL A 66 0.07 -10.30 -3.82
CA VAL A 66 -1.30 -10.84 -3.79
C VAL A 66 -1.38 -12.35 -3.84
N LYS A 67 -0.34 -13.04 -4.29
CA LYS A 67 -0.35 -14.49 -4.52
C LYS A 67 -0.76 -15.30 -3.29
N GLU A 68 -0.19 -15.03 -2.15
CA GLU A 68 -0.49 -15.74 -0.90
C GLU A 68 -1.89 -15.41 -0.38
N LEU A 69 -2.34 -14.16 -0.58
CA LEU A 69 -3.68 -13.71 -0.24
C LEU A 69 -4.73 -14.36 -1.14
N ASP A 70 -4.47 -14.47 -2.44
CA ASP A 70 -5.33 -15.16 -3.39
C ASP A 70 -5.46 -16.64 -3.02
N LYS A 71 -4.35 -17.30 -2.66
CA LYS A 71 -4.36 -18.67 -2.21
C LYS A 71 -5.23 -18.87 -0.96
N ALA A 72 -5.13 -17.96 0.01
CA ALA A 72 -5.96 -18.00 1.22
C ALA A 72 -7.46 -17.87 0.91
N LEU A 73 -7.84 -17.04 -0.08
CA LEU A 73 -9.21 -16.95 -0.57
C LEU A 73 -9.68 -18.26 -1.22
N ILE A 74 -8.86 -18.85 -2.08
CA ILE A 74 -9.17 -20.12 -2.76
C ILE A 74 -9.31 -21.26 -1.75
N ASP A 75 -8.40 -21.37 -0.78
CA ASP A 75 -8.40 -22.41 0.26
C ASP A 75 -9.48 -22.20 1.31
N GLY A 76 -10.17 -21.05 1.33
CA GLY A 76 -11.21 -20.74 2.33
C GLY A 76 -10.67 -20.34 3.70
N ARG A 77 -9.36 -20.08 3.84
CA ARG A 77 -8.76 -19.55 5.08
C ARG A 77 -9.15 -18.10 5.34
N SER A 78 -9.42 -17.35 4.30
CA SER A 78 -10.00 -16.01 4.35
C SER A 78 -11.19 -15.93 3.40
N ILE A 79 -12.06 -14.95 3.61
CA ILE A 79 -13.20 -14.68 2.72
C ILE A 79 -13.03 -13.37 1.95
N LEU A 80 -12.29 -12.43 2.52
CA LEU A 80 -11.96 -11.14 1.92
C LEU A 80 -10.46 -10.90 2.04
N SER A 81 -9.93 -10.11 1.12
CA SER A 81 -8.60 -9.51 1.21
C SER A 81 -8.71 -8.02 0.96
N VAL A 82 -7.95 -7.21 1.71
CA VAL A 82 -7.89 -5.76 1.56
C VAL A 82 -6.56 -5.38 0.94
N HIS A 83 -6.61 -4.58 -0.12
CA HIS A 83 -5.43 -4.13 -0.86
C HIS A 83 -5.45 -2.62 -1.07
N SER A 84 -4.28 -2.01 -1.22
CA SER A 84 -4.19 -0.73 -1.92
C SER A 84 -4.46 -0.99 -3.41
N LEU A 85 -5.42 -0.29 -4.00
CA LEU A 85 -5.81 -0.55 -5.41
C LEU A 85 -4.64 -0.41 -6.38
N LYS A 86 -3.74 0.55 -6.13
CA LYS A 86 -2.54 0.77 -6.96
C LYS A 86 -1.59 -0.43 -7.01
N ASP A 87 -1.64 -1.31 -6.00
CA ASP A 87 -0.77 -2.48 -5.89
C ASP A 87 -1.39 -3.73 -6.53
N MET A 88 -2.65 -3.64 -6.95
CA MET A 88 -3.32 -4.72 -7.66
C MET A 88 -2.80 -4.85 -9.10
N PRO A 89 -2.68 -6.10 -9.63
CA PRO A 89 -2.42 -6.29 -11.05
C PRO A 89 -3.57 -5.74 -11.90
N MET A 90 -3.30 -5.45 -13.17
CA MET A 90 -4.30 -4.95 -14.13
C MET A 90 -5.46 -5.92 -14.30
N GLU A 91 -5.16 -7.21 -14.28
CA GLU A 91 -6.13 -8.30 -14.38
C GLU A 91 -6.10 -9.11 -13.09
N VAL A 92 -7.28 -9.42 -12.56
CA VAL A 92 -7.46 -10.31 -11.42
C VAL A 92 -8.13 -11.60 -11.90
N PRO A 93 -7.93 -12.75 -11.21
CA PRO A 93 -8.63 -13.98 -11.54
C PRO A 93 -10.15 -13.77 -11.56
N GLU A 94 -10.85 -14.34 -12.54
CA GLU A 94 -12.30 -14.19 -12.67
C GLU A 94 -13.06 -14.67 -11.43
N GLU A 95 -12.54 -15.71 -10.79
CA GLU A 95 -13.07 -16.28 -9.55
C GLU A 95 -12.80 -15.43 -8.31
N LEU A 96 -11.88 -14.46 -8.37
CA LEU A 96 -11.48 -13.59 -7.29
C LEU A 96 -11.63 -12.09 -7.67
N PRO A 97 -12.85 -11.63 -7.95
CA PRO A 97 -13.07 -10.25 -8.36
C PRO A 97 -12.83 -9.25 -7.22
N LEU A 98 -12.61 -8.00 -7.60
CA LEU A 98 -12.71 -6.86 -6.68
C LEU A 98 -14.20 -6.58 -6.44
N LEU A 99 -14.62 -6.64 -5.18
CA LEU A 99 -16.03 -6.56 -4.78
C LEU A 99 -16.45 -5.16 -4.33
N ALA A 100 -15.51 -4.40 -3.80
CA ALA A 100 -15.78 -3.07 -3.27
C ALA A 100 -14.52 -2.19 -3.28
N PHE A 101 -14.77 -0.88 -3.23
CA PHE A 101 -13.72 0.14 -3.18
C PHE A 101 -14.05 1.17 -2.10
N SER A 102 -13.03 1.65 -1.41
CA SER A 102 -13.18 2.76 -0.46
C SER A 102 -13.36 4.09 -1.18
N LYS A 103 -13.75 5.11 -0.43
CA LYS A 103 -13.51 6.50 -0.84
C LYS A 103 -12.01 6.70 -1.05
N ARG A 104 -11.68 7.62 -1.95
CA ARG A 104 -10.29 7.97 -2.24
C ARG A 104 -9.73 8.88 -1.16
N GLU A 105 -8.66 8.47 -0.52
CA GLU A 105 -7.82 9.36 0.29
C GLU A 105 -6.98 10.25 -0.65
N ASP A 106 -6.29 11.24 -0.10
CA ASP A 106 -5.43 12.15 -0.87
C ASP A 106 -4.55 11.38 -1.87
N PRO A 107 -4.71 11.56 -3.18
CA PRO A 107 -4.00 10.78 -4.18
C PRO A 107 -2.56 11.25 -4.43
N ARG A 108 -2.15 12.37 -3.84
CA ARG A 108 -0.87 13.01 -4.13
C ARG A 108 0.33 12.20 -3.62
N ASP A 109 1.43 12.32 -4.33
CA ASP A 109 2.74 11.96 -3.82
C ASP A 109 3.29 13.11 -2.97
N VAL A 110 4.15 12.79 -2.01
CA VAL A 110 4.72 13.74 -1.06
C VAL A 110 6.23 13.56 -0.90
N LEU A 111 6.90 14.65 -0.54
CA LEU A 111 8.29 14.67 -0.14
C LEU A 111 8.38 14.60 1.39
N VAL A 112 9.21 13.69 1.88
CA VAL A 112 9.50 13.52 3.32
C VAL A 112 11.01 13.66 3.52
N LEU A 113 11.41 14.66 4.30
CA LEU A 113 12.79 14.88 4.72
C LEU A 113 13.13 14.04 5.96
N PRO A 114 14.43 13.83 6.26
CA PRO A 114 14.84 13.30 7.55
C PRO A 114 14.25 14.12 8.69
N GLU A 115 13.98 13.48 9.83
CA GLU A 115 13.44 14.17 10.99
C GLU A 115 14.30 15.35 11.40
N GLY A 116 13.68 16.51 11.57
CA GLY A 116 14.36 17.77 11.92
C GLY A 116 15.05 18.50 10.76
N ALA A 117 15.10 17.92 9.56
CA ALA A 117 15.65 18.60 8.39
C ALA A 117 14.62 19.57 7.77
N SER A 118 15.09 20.68 7.26
CA SER A 118 14.25 21.70 6.58
C SER A 118 14.55 21.83 5.08
N GLU A 119 15.64 21.23 4.62
CA GLU A 119 16.12 21.34 3.24
C GLU A 119 16.63 20.00 2.71
N LEU A 120 16.69 19.90 1.37
CA LEU A 120 17.32 18.77 0.69
C LEU A 120 18.84 18.83 0.84
N ASP A 121 19.45 17.70 1.17
CA ASP A 121 20.90 17.50 1.09
C ASP A 121 21.26 16.95 -0.30
N LYS A 122 21.78 17.80 -1.17
CA LYS A 122 22.11 17.43 -2.55
C LYS A 122 23.26 16.41 -2.65
N SER A 123 23.98 16.14 -1.57
CA SER A 123 25.02 15.10 -1.54
C SER A 123 24.45 13.68 -1.40
N LYS A 124 23.16 13.55 -1.10
CA LYS A 124 22.46 12.28 -0.89
C LYS A 124 21.34 12.10 -1.92
N PRO A 125 20.99 10.82 -2.27
CA PRO A 125 19.97 10.57 -3.27
C PRO A 125 18.56 10.77 -2.71
N LEU A 126 17.59 10.97 -3.61
CA LEU A 126 16.18 10.79 -3.33
C LEU A 126 15.86 9.29 -3.30
N GLY A 127 15.13 8.84 -2.29
CA GLY A 127 14.71 7.46 -2.14
C GLY A 127 13.35 7.21 -2.79
N CYS A 128 13.32 6.34 -3.79
CA CYS A 128 12.11 6.00 -4.52
C CYS A 128 12.27 4.66 -5.24
N SER A 129 11.29 3.76 -5.13
CA SER A 129 11.31 2.46 -5.81
C SER A 129 10.32 2.38 -6.98
N SER A 130 9.66 3.47 -7.31
CA SER A 130 8.66 3.54 -8.37
C SER A 130 9.28 4.13 -9.63
N LEU A 131 9.20 3.39 -10.75
CA LEU A 131 9.62 3.92 -12.05
C LEU A 131 8.80 5.15 -12.45
N ARG A 132 7.51 5.14 -12.18
CA ARG A 132 6.61 6.29 -12.39
C ARG A 132 7.13 7.54 -11.70
N ARG A 133 7.49 7.45 -10.42
CA ARG A 133 8.03 8.57 -9.63
C ARG A 133 9.41 8.98 -10.11
N THR A 134 10.29 8.01 -10.33
CA THR A 134 11.69 8.26 -10.74
C THR A 134 11.77 9.08 -12.02
N LEU A 135 10.94 8.76 -13.02
CA LEU A 135 10.93 9.49 -14.30
C LEU A 135 10.49 10.95 -14.11
N GLN A 136 9.53 11.20 -13.24
CA GLN A 136 9.02 12.54 -12.98
C GLN A 136 9.97 13.35 -12.07
N LEU A 137 10.63 12.69 -11.10
CA LEU A 137 11.61 13.31 -10.22
C LEU A 137 12.85 13.82 -10.97
N LYS A 138 13.29 13.12 -12.01
CA LYS A 138 14.39 13.59 -12.87
C LYS A 138 14.10 14.94 -13.53
N LYS A 139 12.83 15.23 -13.77
CA LYS A 139 12.37 16.49 -14.33
C LYS A 139 12.34 17.61 -13.28
N LEU A 140 11.89 17.28 -12.04
CA LEU A 140 11.77 18.23 -10.94
C LEU A 140 13.12 18.50 -10.24
N TYR A 141 13.96 17.48 -10.15
CA TYR A 141 15.26 17.53 -9.46
C TYR A 141 16.37 16.96 -10.36
N PRO A 142 16.71 17.64 -11.47
CA PRO A 142 17.67 17.13 -12.46
C PRO A 142 19.08 16.94 -11.89
N ASP A 143 19.43 17.66 -10.81
CA ASP A 143 20.74 17.61 -10.16
C ASP A 143 20.85 16.55 -9.06
N MET A 144 19.79 15.77 -8.83
CA MET A 144 19.78 14.78 -7.75
C MET A 144 19.66 13.36 -8.30
N ASP A 145 20.45 12.46 -7.72
CA ASP A 145 20.30 11.03 -7.94
C ASP A 145 18.99 10.51 -7.32
N VAL A 146 18.40 9.53 -7.97
CA VAL A 146 17.27 8.77 -7.43
C VAL A 146 17.72 7.32 -7.24
N ARG A 147 17.59 6.81 -6.03
CA ARG A 147 17.96 5.43 -5.69
C ARG A 147 16.78 4.66 -5.12
N SER A 148 16.77 3.38 -5.45
CA SER A 148 15.75 2.46 -4.93
C SER A 148 15.86 2.33 -3.41
N ILE A 149 14.70 2.21 -2.76
CA ILE A 149 14.57 1.91 -1.35
C ILE A 149 13.50 0.82 -1.19
N ARG A 150 13.83 -0.24 -0.45
CA ARG A 150 12.94 -1.36 -0.17
C ARG A 150 12.58 -1.41 1.30
N GLY A 151 11.51 -2.12 1.60
CA GLY A 151 10.94 -2.28 2.92
C GLY A 151 9.56 -1.67 3.05
N ASN A 152 8.91 -1.92 4.18
CA ASN A 152 7.67 -1.25 4.52
C ASN A 152 7.91 0.24 4.87
N LEU A 153 6.82 0.98 5.10
CA LEU A 153 6.92 2.42 5.35
C LEU A 153 7.79 2.75 6.57
N GLN A 154 7.69 2.01 7.67
CA GLN A 154 8.50 2.22 8.87
C GLN A 154 9.98 2.00 8.60
N THR A 155 10.32 0.95 7.87
CA THR A 155 11.70 0.66 7.46
C THR A 155 12.28 1.77 6.59
N ARG A 156 11.49 2.29 5.65
CA ARG A 156 11.92 3.39 4.77
C ARG A 156 12.15 4.68 5.55
N LEU A 157 11.25 5.04 6.45
CA LEU A 157 11.41 6.22 7.31
C LEU A 157 12.64 6.09 8.22
N ARG A 158 12.90 4.91 8.77
CA ARG A 158 14.10 4.66 9.56
C ARG A 158 15.37 4.86 8.73
N LYS A 159 15.47 4.30 7.52
CA LYS A 159 16.60 4.49 6.61
C LYS A 159 16.81 5.96 6.25
N LEU A 160 15.73 6.70 6.07
CA LEU A 160 15.78 8.16 5.85
C LEU A 160 16.38 8.88 7.07
N ASP A 161 15.87 8.61 8.26
CA ASP A 161 16.28 9.26 9.50
C ASP A 161 17.72 8.88 9.91
N GLU A 162 18.20 7.70 9.50
CA GLU A 162 19.60 7.27 9.61
C GLU A 162 20.56 7.98 8.64
N GLY A 163 20.03 8.81 7.74
CA GLY A 163 20.82 9.63 6.84
C GLY A 163 21.24 8.98 5.52
N GLN A 164 20.62 7.88 5.12
CA GLN A 164 20.93 7.20 3.85
C GLN A 164 20.40 7.94 2.61
N TYR A 165 19.38 8.78 2.78
CA TYR A 165 18.70 9.51 1.71
C TYR A 165 18.52 10.99 2.08
N SER A 166 18.47 11.85 1.07
CA SER A 166 18.11 13.26 1.23
C SER A 166 16.63 13.44 1.55
N ALA A 167 15.79 12.68 0.88
CA ALA A 167 14.33 12.63 1.07
C ALA A 167 13.77 11.32 0.53
N LEU A 168 12.54 11.01 0.94
CA LEU A 168 11.73 9.95 0.32
C LEU A 168 10.56 10.57 -0.43
N ILE A 169 10.14 9.89 -1.49
CA ILE A 169 8.89 10.16 -2.16
C ILE A 169 7.92 9.04 -1.81
N LEU A 170 6.82 9.41 -1.16
CA LEU A 170 5.82 8.49 -0.63
C LEU A 170 4.42 8.92 -1.06
N ALA A 171 3.43 8.04 -0.89
CA ALA A 171 2.03 8.39 -1.06
C ALA A 171 1.49 9.07 0.20
N ALA A 172 0.82 10.21 0.06
CA ALA A 172 0.18 10.91 1.18
C ALA A 172 -0.79 10.00 1.94
N ALA A 173 -1.56 9.18 1.24
CA ALA A 173 -2.59 8.31 1.83
C ALA A 173 -2.02 7.35 2.89
N GLY A 174 -0.86 6.73 2.64
CA GLY A 174 -0.23 5.83 3.60
C GLY A 174 0.21 6.54 4.88
N LEU A 175 0.81 7.71 4.74
CA LEU A 175 1.23 8.53 5.89
C LEU A 175 0.03 9.02 6.70
N LYS A 176 -1.02 9.51 6.04
CA LYS A 176 -2.25 9.95 6.70
C LYS A 176 -2.92 8.82 7.47
N ARG A 177 -3.04 7.64 6.89
CA ARG A 177 -3.65 6.47 7.55
C ARG A 177 -2.87 6.03 8.78
N LEU A 178 -1.55 6.11 8.76
CA LEU A 178 -0.69 5.79 9.90
C LEU A 178 -0.56 6.92 10.93
N GLY A 179 -1.22 8.07 10.73
CA GLY A 179 -1.08 9.23 11.61
C GLY A 179 0.28 9.90 11.53
N LEU A 180 0.99 9.74 10.41
CA LEU A 180 2.33 10.29 10.15
C LEU A 180 2.28 11.53 9.23
N GLU A 181 1.17 12.20 9.14
CA GLU A 181 0.97 13.37 8.28
C GLU A 181 1.93 14.51 8.62
N SER A 182 2.34 14.64 9.88
CA SER A 182 3.33 15.63 10.33
C SER A 182 4.72 15.46 9.70
N ARG A 183 5.02 14.27 9.17
CA ARG A 183 6.28 13.98 8.47
C ARG A 183 6.31 14.52 7.03
N ILE A 184 5.17 14.96 6.49
CA ILE A 184 5.07 15.47 5.11
C ILE A 184 5.63 16.89 5.07
N ASN A 185 6.67 17.11 4.27
CA ASN A 185 7.29 18.42 4.06
C ASN A 185 6.72 19.14 2.83
N ARG A 186 6.35 18.40 1.78
CA ARG A 186 5.79 18.96 0.56
C ARG A 186 4.80 18.00 -0.08
N TYR A 187 3.66 18.51 -0.52
CA TYR A 187 2.73 17.82 -1.40
C TYR A 187 3.04 18.20 -2.86
N PHE A 188 3.23 17.19 -3.70
CA PHE A 188 3.33 17.41 -5.14
C PHE A 188 1.94 17.55 -5.75
N THR A 189 1.77 18.53 -6.63
CA THR A 189 0.53 18.59 -7.43
C THR A 189 0.49 17.44 -8.42
N ALA A 190 -0.71 17.10 -8.95
CA ALA A 190 -0.85 16.08 -9.97
C ALA A 190 -0.12 16.42 -11.28
N ASP A 191 0.12 17.71 -11.54
CA ASP A 191 0.91 18.17 -12.70
C ASP A 191 2.43 18.01 -12.48
N GLU A 192 2.89 18.08 -11.24
CA GLU A 192 4.29 17.86 -10.89
C GLU A 192 4.63 16.36 -10.89
N ILE A 193 3.82 15.55 -10.20
CA ILE A 193 3.93 14.09 -10.19
C ILE A 193 2.54 13.50 -10.34
N ILE A 194 2.27 12.89 -11.48
CA ILE A 194 1.03 12.18 -11.75
C ILE A 194 0.94 10.97 -10.82
N PRO A 195 -0.09 10.86 -9.96
CA PRO A 195 -0.26 9.73 -9.07
C PRO A 195 -0.45 8.40 -9.82
N ALA A 196 -0.19 7.29 -9.12
CA ALA A 196 -0.56 5.99 -9.65
C ALA A 196 -2.09 5.89 -9.81
N ALA A 197 -2.53 5.14 -10.81
CA ALA A 197 -3.95 4.82 -10.96
C ALA A 197 -4.47 4.13 -9.69
N GLY A 198 -5.56 4.66 -9.14
CA GLY A 198 -6.15 4.15 -7.90
C GLY A 198 -5.39 4.48 -6.62
N GLN A 199 -4.34 5.30 -6.66
CA GLN A 199 -3.63 5.70 -5.45
C GLN A 199 -4.58 6.38 -4.44
N GLY A 200 -4.55 5.93 -3.19
CA GLY A 200 -5.44 6.39 -2.13
C GLY A 200 -6.73 5.59 -1.97
N ILE A 201 -7.02 4.64 -2.83
CA ILE A 201 -8.21 3.78 -2.78
C ILE A 201 -7.83 2.41 -2.22
N LEU A 202 -8.65 1.89 -1.28
CA LEU A 202 -8.62 0.49 -0.87
C LEU A 202 -9.54 -0.33 -1.76
N ALA A 203 -9.10 -1.52 -2.12
CA ALA A 203 -9.90 -2.51 -2.83
C ALA A 203 -10.13 -3.73 -1.95
N VAL A 204 -11.35 -4.25 -1.96
CA VAL A 204 -11.73 -5.47 -1.26
C VAL A 204 -11.96 -6.55 -2.30
N GLN A 205 -11.22 -7.64 -2.18
CA GLN A 205 -11.28 -8.80 -3.06
C GLN A 205 -11.92 -9.99 -2.34
N GLY A 206 -12.65 -10.82 -3.05
CA GLY A 206 -13.25 -12.03 -2.49
C GLY A 206 -13.60 -13.01 -3.59
N ARG A 207 -14.18 -14.16 -3.21
CA ARG A 207 -14.63 -15.17 -4.18
C ARG A 207 -15.93 -14.74 -4.86
N LYS A 208 -16.02 -15.03 -6.15
CA LYS A 208 -17.22 -14.79 -6.96
C LYS A 208 -18.42 -15.54 -6.39
N GLY A 209 -19.54 -14.84 -6.20
CA GLY A 209 -20.80 -15.41 -5.74
C GLY A 209 -20.93 -15.63 -4.22
N GLU A 210 -19.94 -15.26 -3.43
CA GLU A 210 -19.97 -15.34 -1.97
C GLU A 210 -20.23 -14.00 -1.25
N ALA A 211 -20.33 -12.91 -1.99
CA ALA A 211 -20.58 -11.57 -1.47
C ALA A 211 -22.09 -11.34 -1.13
#